data_f21b1ca9368c12a5608f41d04cb7298e
#
_entry.id   f21b1ca9368c12a5608f41d04cb7298e
#
_cell.length_a   1.000
_cell.length_b   1.000
_cell.length_c   1.000
_cell.angle_alpha   90.00
_cell.angle_beta   90.00
_cell.angle_gamma   90.00
#
_symmetry.space_group_name_H-M   'P 1'
#
loop_
_entity.id
_entity.type
_entity.pdbx_description
1 polymer ?
#
loop_
_entity_poly.entity_id
_entity_poly.type
_entity_poly.pdbx_seq_one_letter_code
_entity_poly.pdbx_strand_id
1 'polypeptide(L)'
;MGKGCIVIGAAMLDIVMEIDRIPKSGTDVYAKGQSMMVGGCAYNVADILKHFGVNYTLFAPIGTGMYADFIRKELKKAGHESPVHCENSDNGYCLCMVE
;
A
#
# COMPACT_ATOMS: atom_id res chain seq x y z
N MET A 1 -28.63 -8.37 -12.11
CA MET A 1 -27.20 -8.62 -11.99
C MET A 1 -26.41 -7.33 -12.17
N GLY A 2 -25.64 -6.96 -11.20
CA GLY A 2 -24.84 -5.75 -11.29
C GLY A 2 -23.59 -5.94 -12.13
N LYS A 3 -23.16 -4.87 -12.74
CA LYS A 3 -21.86 -4.81 -13.39
C LYS A 3 -20.83 -4.45 -12.34
N GLY A 4 -19.67 -5.03 -12.46
CA GLY A 4 -18.58 -4.76 -11.54
C GLY A 4 -17.43 -4.06 -12.23
N CYS A 5 -16.45 -3.73 -11.42
CA CYS A 5 -15.21 -3.10 -11.85
C CYS A 5 -14.06 -4.04 -11.55
N ILE A 6 -13.14 -4.17 -12.48
CA ILE A 6 -11.90 -4.89 -12.22
C ILE A 6 -10.79 -3.84 -12.06
N VAL A 7 -10.09 -3.88 -10.93
CA VAL A 7 -9.01 -2.95 -10.64
C VAL A 7 -7.70 -3.72 -10.67
N ILE A 8 -6.84 -3.37 -11.60
CA ILE A 8 -5.55 -4.04 -11.77
C ILE A 8 -4.45 -3.03 -11.56
N GLY A 9 -3.51 -3.35 -10.69
CA GLY A 9 -2.38 -2.46 -10.43
C GLY A 9 -1.68 -2.83 -9.15
N ALA A 10 -0.92 -1.89 -8.60
CA ALA A 10 -0.08 -2.14 -7.46
C ALA A 10 -0.76 -1.81 -6.14
N ALA A 11 -0.46 -2.62 -5.13
CA ALA A 11 -0.58 -2.26 -3.74
C ALA A 11 0.84 -2.23 -3.17
N MET A 12 1.15 -1.23 -2.37
CA MET A 12 2.48 -1.08 -1.82
C MET A 12 2.41 -0.47 -0.44
N LEU A 13 3.54 -0.54 0.25
CA LEU A 13 3.65 0.02 1.59
C LEU A 13 4.15 1.45 1.50
N ASP A 14 3.41 2.38 2.10
CA ASP A 14 3.86 3.76 2.25
C ASP A 14 4.40 3.94 3.66
N ILE A 15 5.66 4.34 3.75
CA ILE A 15 6.33 4.66 5.01
C ILE A 15 6.48 6.17 5.05
N VAL A 16 5.78 6.81 5.99
CA VAL A 16 5.82 8.27 6.13
C VAL A 16 6.69 8.61 7.34
N MET A 17 7.72 9.39 7.13
CA MET A 17 8.63 9.83 8.17
C MET A 17 8.60 11.33 8.31
N GLU A 18 8.44 11.81 9.54
CA GLU A 18 8.56 13.22 9.87
C GLU A 18 10.00 13.52 10.23
N ILE A 19 10.60 14.47 9.56
CA ILE A 19 11.99 14.86 9.75
C ILE A 19 12.11 16.36 9.87
N ASP A 20 13.20 16.85 10.51
CA ASP A 20 13.45 18.27 10.63
C ASP A 20 13.93 18.88 9.32
N ARG A 21 14.67 18.12 8.55
CA ARG A 21 15.22 18.57 7.27
C ARG A 21 15.52 17.37 6.39
N ILE A 22 15.50 17.60 5.08
CA ILE A 22 15.99 16.58 4.14
C ILE A 22 17.50 16.42 4.35
N PRO A 23 17.99 15.20 4.61
CA PRO A 23 19.41 15.01 4.87
C PRO A 23 20.27 15.33 3.66
N LYS A 24 21.38 15.99 3.92
CA LYS A 24 22.40 16.23 2.89
C LYS A 24 23.24 14.97 2.73
N SER A 25 23.89 14.85 1.58
CA SER A 25 24.80 13.73 1.33
C SER A 25 25.82 13.58 2.46
N GLY A 26 25.96 12.36 2.94
CA GLY A 26 26.91 12.04 4.01
C GLY A 26 26.45 12.41 5.42
N THR A 27 25.20 12.82 5.60
CA THR A 27 24.67 13.16 6.91
C THR A 27 23.49 12.26 7.30
N ASP A 28 23.20 12.24 8.58
CA ASP A 28 22.08 11.50 9.14
C ASP A 28 21.02 12.43 9.69
N VAL A 29 19.78 11.99 9.65
CA VAL A 29 18.64 12.71 10.25
C VAL A 29 17.77 11.70 10.97
N TYR A 30 17.37 12.01 12.19
CA TYR A 30 16.43 11.16 12.92
C TYR A 30 14.99 11.50 12.51
N ALA A 31 14.18 10.47 12.37
CA ALA A 31 12.75 10.65 12.19
C ALA A 31 12.10 10.96 13.53
N LYS A 32 11.31 12.03 13.58
CA LYS A 32 10.56 12.40 14.78
C LYS A 32 9.30 11.55 14.92
N GLY A 33 8.77 11.06 13.81
CA GLY A 33 7.62 10.19 13.81
C GLY A 33 7.63 9.35 12.55
N GLN A 34 6.94 8.23 12.62
CA GLN A 34 6.84 7.31 11.49
C GLN A 34 5.47 6.67 11.49
N SER A 35 4.88 6.55 10.31
CA SER A 35 3.66 5.78 10.14
C SER A 35 3.76 4.93 8.88
N MET A 36 3.01 3.84 8.87
CA MET A 36 2.96 2.93 7.73
C MET A 36 1.51 2.73 7.32
N MET A 37 1.27 2.74 6.03
CA MET A 37 -0.06 2.51 5.49
C MET A 37 0.05 1.86 4.12
N VAL A 38 -1.04 1.25 3.69
CA VAL A 38 -1.08 0.68 2.35
C VAL A 38 -1.41 1.79 1.37
N GLY A 39 -0.70 1.81 0.26
CA GLY A 39 -0.92 2.73 -0.83
C GLY A 39 -0.88 2.01 -2.16
N GLY A 40 -0.60 2.77 -3.20
CA GLY A 40 -0.59 2.28 -4.57
C GLY A 40 -1.89 2.58 -5.28
N CYS A 41 -1.80 2.74 -6.60
CA CYS A 41 -2.94 3.20 -7.39
C CYS A 41 -4.12 2.24 -7.33
N ALA A 42 -3.86 0.95 -7.40
CA ALA A 42 -4.95 -0.04 -7.40
C ALA A 42 -5.65 -0.07 -6.04
N TYR A 43 -4.90 -0.02 -4.96
CA TYR A 43 -5.49 0.02 -3.63
C TYR A 43 -6.36 1.25 -3.45
N ASN A 44 -5.86 2.42 -3.84
CA ASN A 44 -6.59 3.67 -3.67
C ASN A 44 -7.90 3.67 -4.45
N VAL A 45 -7.89 3.15 -5.68
CA VAL A 45 -9.10 3.05 -6.49
C VAL A 45 -10.09 2.07 -5.86
N ALA A 46 -9.61 0.90 -5.43
CA ALA A 46 -10.47 -0.10 -4.80
C ALA A 46 -11.12 0.44 -3.53
N ASP A 47 -10.38 1.19 -2.75
CA ASP A 47 -10.89 1.76 -1.50
C ASP A 47 -12.00 2.77 -1.76
N ILE A 48 -11.86 3.60 -2.79
CA ILE A 48 -12.89 4.54 -3.20
C ILE A 48 -14.13 3.80 -3.72
N LEU A 49 -13.94 2.79 -4.55
CA LEU A 49 -15.07 2.01 -5.06
C LEU A 49 -15.85 1.34 -3.94
N LYS A 50 -15.14 0.80 -2.97
CA LYS A 50 -15.77 0.21 -1.80
C LYS A 50 -16.57 1.25 -1.02
N HIS A 51 -16.00 2.42 -0.83
CA HIS A 51 -16.66 3.51 -0.11
C HIS A 51 -18.00 3.90 -0.77
N PHE A 52 -18.06 3.88 -2.09
CA PHE A 52 -19.27 4.20 -2.83
C PHE A 52 -20.18 2.99 -3.10
N GLY A 53 -19.86 1.84 -2.55
CA GLY A 53 -20.69 0.65 -2.70
C GLY A 53 -20.68 0.02 -4.09
N VAL A 54 -19.66 0.29 -4.87
CA VAL A 54 -19.52 -0.29 -6.21
C VAL A 54 -18.87 -1.67 -6.09
N ASN A 55 -19.43 -2.66 -6.81
CA ASN A 55 -18.81 -3.98 -6.87
C ASN A 55 -17.47 -3.90 -7.61
N TYR A 56 -16.44 -4.48 -7.03
CA TYR A 56 -15.13 -4.50 -7.66
C TYR A 56 -14.37 -5.77 -7.28
N THR A 57 -13.39 -6.11 -8.09
CA THR A 57 -12.41 -7.14 -7.78
C THR A 57 -11.03 -6.49 -7.92
N LEU A 58 -10.23 -6.61 -6.88
CA LEU A 58 -8.89 -6.04 -6.85
C LEU A 58 -7.87 -7.11 -7.24
N PHE A 59 -7.12 -6.84 -8.30
CA PHE A 59 -6.00 -7.69 -8.73
C PHE A 59 -4.70 -6.91 -8.52
N ALA A 60 -4.24 -6.91 -7.27
CA ALA A 60 -2.96 -6.32 -6.92
C ALA A 60 -2.03 -7.45 -6.48
N PRO A 61 -0.88 -7.64 -7.09
CA PRO A 61 0.04 -8.70 -6.67
C PRO A 61 0.49 -8.47 -5.24
N ILE A 62 0.27 -9.47 -4.39
CA ILE A 62 0.75 -9.46 -3.02
C ILE A 62 1.82 -10.55 -2.92
N GLY A 63 3.00 -10.16 -2.51
CA GLY A 63 4.14 -11.05 -2.48
C GLY A 63 4.32 -11.81 -1.19
N THR A 64 5.56 -12.10 -0.89
CA THR A 64 5.97 -12.82 0.32
C THR A 64 7.08 -12.03 0.97
N GLY A 65 6.93 -11.72 2.25
CA GLY A 65 7.90 -10.96 3.01
C GLY A 65 7.24 -10.04 4.00
N MET A 66 8.06 -9.23 4.66
CA MET A 66 7.60 -8.35 5.73
C MET A 66 6.60 -7.30 5.23
N TYR A 67 6.87 -6.70 4.09
CA TYR A 67 5.98 -5.68 3.54
C TYR A 67 4.68 -6.30 3.03
N ALA A 68 4.78 -7.44 2.37
CA ALA A 68 3.60 -8.17 1.89
C ALA A 68 2.70 -8.58 3.04
N ASP A 69 3.26 -9.03 4.14
CA ASP A 69 2.49 -9.44 5.32
C ASP A 69 1.72 -8.26 5.91
N PHE A 70 2.36 -7.11 6.01
CA PHE A 70 1.70 -5.88 6.47
C PHE A 70 0.56 -5.49 5.53
N ILE A 71 0.82 -5.49 4.22
CA ILE A 71 -0.18 -5.13 3.22
C ILE A 71 -1.38 -6.07 3.29
N ARG A 72 -1.12 -7.38 3.34
CA ARG A 72 -2.18 -8.39 3.40
C ARG A 72 -3.06 -8.21 4.63
N LYS A 73 -2.45 -7.92 5.77
CA LYS A 73 -3.16 -7.69 7.02
C LYS A 73 -4.05 -6.45 6.92
N GLU A 74 -3.52 -5.36 6.39
CA GLU A 74 -4.28 -4.11 6.26
C GLU A 74 -5.39 -4.21 5.22
N LEU A 75 -5.15 -4.91 4.11
CA LEU A 75 -6.20 -5.17 3.14
C LEU A 75 -7.36 -5.93 3.78
N LYS A 76 -7.05 -6.95 4.56
CA LYS A 76 -8.07 -7.73 5.24
C LYS A 76 -8.87 -6.88 6.22
N LYS A 77 -8.21 -6.02 6.98
CA LYS A 77 -8.89 -5.10 7.91
C LYS A 77 -9.82 -4.15 7.19
N ALA A 78 -9.43 -3.67 6.03
CA ALA A 78 -10.23 -2.75 5.21
C ALA A 78 -11.30 -3.47 4.39
N GLY A 79 -11.34 -4.80 4.43
CA GLY A 79 -12.32 -5.58 3.70
C GLY A 79 -12.00 -5.78 2.22
N HIS A 80 -10.74 -5.67 1.85
CA HIS A 80 -10.29 -5.94 0.49
C HIS A 80 -9.64 -7.30 0.40
N GLU A 81 -9.73 -7.92 -0.77
CA GLU A 81 -9.03 -9.16 -1.07
C GLU A 81 -8.41 -9.05 -2.45
N SER A 82 -7.24 -9.64 -2.61
CA SER A 82 -6.61 -9.79 -3.91
C SER A 82 -6.25 -11.24 -4.13
N PRO A 83 -6.71 -11.86 -5.22
CA PRO A 83 -6.39 -13.26 -5.50
C PRO A 83 -5.00 -13.46 -6.08
N VAL A 84 -4.26 -12.40 -6.38
CA VAL A 84 -2.95 -12.50 -7.01
C VAL A 84 -1.88 -12.60 -5.93
N HIS A 85 -1.17 -13.71 -5.93
CA HIS A 85 -0.12 -13.99 -4.96
C HIS A 85 1.20 -14.28 -5.69
N CYS A 86 2.27 -13.64 -5.22
CA CYS A 86 3.62 -13.83 -5.77
C CYS A 86 4.51 -14.43 -4.68
N GLU A 87 5.11 -15.59 -4.97
CA GLU A 87 5.84 -16.35 -3.95
C GLU A 87 7.28 -15.91 -3.75
N ASN A 88 7.91 -15.36 -4.78
CA ASN A 88 9.34 -15.15 -4.80
C ASN A 88 9.79 -13.71 -4.62
N SER A 89 8.90 -12.82 -4.26
CA SER A 89 9.28 -11.43 -4.06
C SER A 89 8.35 -10.75 -3.07
N ASP A 90 8.90 -9.76 -2.39
CA ASP A 90 8.12 -8.91 -1.50
C ASP A 90 7.47 -7.77 -2.29
N ASN A 91 6.53 -7.09 -1.67
CA ASN A 91 5.94 -5.88 -2.25
C ASN A 91 6.90 -4.72 -2.15
N GLY A 92 6.72 -3.77 -3.06
CA GLY A 92 7.48 -2.54 -3.02
C GLY A 92 7.05 -1.63 -1.87
N TYR A 93 7.85 -0.64 -1.60
CA TYR A 93 7.52 0.37 -0.61
C TYR A 93 7.92 1.75 -1.12
N CYS A 94 7.27 2.74 -0.57
CA CYS A 94 7.58 4.14 -0.85
C CYS A 94 7.97 4.80 0.46
N LEU A 95 9.11 5.49 0.46
CA LEU A 95 9.54 6.27 1.60
C LEU A 95 9.15 7.72 1.37
N CYS A 96 8.27 8.24 2.21
CA CYS A 96 7.79 9.60 2.11
C CYS A 96 8.34 10.41 3.28
N MET A 97 9.19 11.38 2.99
CA MET A 97 9.80 12.24 4.00
C MET A 97 9.05 13.56 4.05
N VAL A 98 8.56 13.90 5.24
CA VAL A 98 7.79 15.12 5.46
C VAL A 98 8.60 16.06 6.35
N GLU A 99 8.95 17.20 5.80
CA GLU A 99 9.76 18.23 6.46
C GLU A 99 8.91 19.20 7.26
#